data_11b74b3ef0782dde23a02ed9ee7eb276
#
_entry.id   11b74b3ef0782dde23a02ed9ee7eb276
#
_cell.length_a   1.000
_cell.length_b   1.000
_cell.length_c   1.000
_cell.angle_alpha   90.00
_cell.angle_beta   90.00
_cell.angle_gamma   90.00
#
_symmetry.space_group_name_H-M   'P 1'
#
loop_
_entity.id
_entity.type
_entity.pdbx_description
1 polymer ?
#
loop_
_entity_poly.entity_id
_entity_poly.type
_entity_poly.pdbx_seq_one_letter_code
_entity_poly.pdbx_strand_id
1 'polypeptide(L)'
;MAKKNKKKEPLQVVVPKFDTLKLIEPLTKSQEKAFAAFRKNSHLCLSGCAGTGKTFLAMYLAFEEIMSGKSKAEKIVIVRSIVPTRDIGFLPGDRAEKESTYLYPYIAICAELFGDPMAWQKLVAKKQIEFLTTSFVRGITLRDSIVIIDEMRSEEHTSELQSRFGISYAVFCLK
;
A
#
# COMPACT_ATOMS: atom_id res chain seq x y z
N MET A 1 -31.92 -43.81 -8.44
CA MET A 1 -31.39 -42.65 -9.19
C MET A 1 -30.57 -41.80 -8.24
N ALA A 2 -29.23 -41.88 -8.33
CA ALA A 2 -28.29 -41.17 -7.44
C ALA A 2 -27.93 -39.85 -8.09
N LYS A 3 -28.21 -38.72 -7.41
CA LYS A 3 -27.79 -37.38 -7.84
C LYS A 3 -26.28 -37.24 -7.61
N LYS A 4 -25.50 -37.13 -8.70
CA LYS A 4 -24.09 -36.75 -8.68
C LYS A 4 -23.92 -35.33 -8.14
N ASN A 5 -23.36 -35.19 -6.94
CA ASN A 5 -22.88 -33.93 -6.41
C ASN A 5 -21.67 -33.48 -7.27
N LYS A 6 -21.84 -32.45 -8.08
CA LYS A 6 -20.72 -31.74 -8.74
C LYS A 6 -19.91 -31.04 -7.64
N LYS A 7 -18.74 -31.56 -7.31
CA LYS A 7 -17.72 -30.81 -6.56
C LYS A 7 -17.42 -29.52 -7.34
N LYS A 8 -17.69 -28.37 -6.74
CA LYS A 8 -17.20 -27.09 -7.22
C LYS A 8 -15.68 -27.11 -7.11
N GLU A 9 -14.97 -27.04 -8.23
CA GLU A 9 -13.52 -26.82 -8.25
C GLU A 9 -13.23 -25.49 -7.52
N PRO A 10 -12.18 -25.45 -6.67
CA PRO A 10 -11.76 -24.20 -6.05
C PRO A 10 -11.30 -23.24 -7.15
N LEU A 11 -11.86 -22.02 -7.14
CA LEU A 11 -11.42 -20.93 -8.00
C LEU A 11 -9.90 -20.78 -7.87
N GLN A 12 -9.18 -21.09 -8.93
CA GLN A 12 -7.74 -20.83 -9.00
C GLN A 12 -7.54 -19.32 -8.91
N VAL A 13 -7.10 -18.85 -7.76
CA VAL A 13 -6.69 -17.45 -7.56
C VAL A 13 -5.44 -17.22 -8.39
N VAL A 14 -5.61 -16.59 -9.55
CA VAL A 14 -4.48 -16.21 -10.41
C VAL A 14 -3.61 -15.21 -9.62
N VAL A 15 -2.38 -15.63 -9.35
CA VAL A 15 -1.38 -14.77 -8.69
C VAL A 15 -1.05 -13.65 -9.66
N PRO A 16 -1.14 -12.36 -9.28
CA PRO A 16 -0.48 -11.33 -10.05
C PRO A 16 1.01 -11.68 -10.14
N LYS A 17 1.49 -11.88 -11.37
CA LYS A 17 2.92 -12.09 -11.63
C LYS A 17 3.54 -10.74 -11.94
N PHE A 18 4.85 -10.63 -11.85
CA PHE A 18 5.59 -9.43 -12.25
C PHE A 18 5.21 -8.96 -13.65
N ASP A 19 4.93 -9.90 -14.55
CA ASP A 19 4.51 -9.66 -15.94
C ASP A 19 3.17 -8.90 -16.05
N THR A 20 2.39 -8.80 -14.97
CA THR A 20 1.11 -8.08 -14.95
C THR A 20 1.22 -6.67 -14.39
N LEU A 21 2.33 -6.31 -13.74
CA LEU A 21 2.57 -4.95 -13.28
C LEU A 21 2.89 -4.04 -14.47
N LYS A 22 2.12 -3.00 -14.68
CA LYS A 22 2.43 -2.00 -15.72
C LYS A 22 3.76 -1.34 -15.45
N LEU A 23 4.60 -1.26 -16.47
CA LEU A 23 5.85 -0.51 -16.38
C LEU A 23 5.52 0.99 -16.35
N ILE A 24 5.98 1.65 -15.30
CA ILE A 24 5.82 3.09 -15.12
C ILE A 24 7.19 3.74 -15.23
N GLU A 25 7.29 4.74 -16.11
CA GLU A 25 8.47 5.57 -16.25
C GLU A 25 8.30 6.90 -15.51
N PRO A 26 9.38 7.46 -14.95
CA PRO A 26 9.31 8.75 -14.29
C PRO A 26 9.00 9.86 -15.30
N LEU A 27 7.99 10.68 -15.02
CA LEU A 27 7.58 11.80 -15.87
C LEU A 27 8.32 13.10 -15.55
N THR A 28 8.98 13.18 -14.40
CA THR A 28 9.67 14.38 -13.92
C THR A 28 11.05 14.04 -13.34
N LYS A 29 11.96 15.01 -13.35
CA LYS A 29 13.29 14.88 -12.73
C LYS A 29 13.22 14.51 -11.24
N SER A 30 12.18 14.96 -10.53
CA SER A 30 11.97 14.60 -9.11
C SER A 30 11.59 13.14 -8.95
N GLN A 31 10.75 12.61 -9.85
CA GLN A 31 10.40 11.19 -9.87
C GLN A 31 11.62 10.33 -10.25
N GLU A 32 12.45 10.75 -11.23
CA GLU A 32 13.71 10.06 -11.56
C GLU A 32 14.62 9.92 -10.35
N LYS A 33 14.76 11.00 -9.55
CA LYS A 33 15.54 10.96 -8.31
C LYS A 33 14.96 9.98 -7.30
N ALA A 34 13.62 9.92 -7.16
CA ALA A 34 12.95 8.99 -6.26
C ALA A 34 13.19 7.53 -6.69
N PHE A 35 13.05 7.22 -7.97
CA PHE A 35 13.37 5.90 -8.52
C PHE A 35 14.82 5.52 -8.26
N ALA A 36 15.77 6.42 -8.55
CA ALA A 36 17.19 6.16 -8.36
C ALA A 36 17.56 5.95 -6.89
N ALA A 37 16.96 6.73 -5.98
CA ALA A 37 17.20 6.59 -4.55
C ALA A 37 16.62 5.29 -3.99
N PHE A 38 15.40 4.93 -4.39
CA PHE A 38 14.75 3.69 -3.96
C PHE A 38 15.54 2.44 -4.41
N ARG A 39 15.99 2.42 -5.67
CA ARG A 39 16.81 1.34 -6.23
C ARG A 39 18.19 1.19 -5.57
N LYS A 40 18.65 2.22 -4.84
CA LYS A 40 19.86 2.19 -3.98
C LYS A 40 19.55 1.77 -2.53
N ASN A 41 18.39 1.21 -2.29
CA ASN A 41 17.94 0.79 -0.96
C ASN A 41 17.81 1.94 0.06
N SER A 42 17.47 3.15 -0.41
CA SER A 42 17.25 4.30 0.47
C SER A 42 15.79 4.38 0.89
N HIS A 43 15.56 4.77 2.13
CA HIS A 43 14.23 5.20 2.56
C HIS A 43 13.86 6.49 1.82
N LEU A 44 12.60 6.61 1.39
CA LEU A 44 12.13 7.78 0.66
C LEU A 44 11.23 8.65 1.52
N CYS A 45 11.41 9.95 1.38
CA CYS A 45 10.45 10.94 1.84
C CYS A 45 9.95 11.75 0.63
N LEU A 46 8.71 11.49 0.21
CA LEU A 46 8.09 12.14 -0.94
C LEU A 46 7.25 13.32 -0.45
N SER A 47 7.72 14.54 -0.66
CA SER A 47 6.99 15.77 -0.34
C SER A 47 6.57 16.51 -1.60
N GLY A 48 5.47 17.26 -1.53
CA GLY A 48 4.98 18.05 -2.65
C GLY A 48 3.46 18.26 -2.59
N CYS A 49 2.95 19.08 -3.50
CA CYS A 49 1.53 19.41 -3.58
C CYS A 49 0.62 18.17 -3.74
N ALA A 50 -0.65 18.30 -3.38
CA ALA A 50 -1.64 17.27 -3.64
C ALA A 50 -1.76 17.00 -5.15
N GLY A 51 -2.10 15.76 -5.54
CA GLY A 51 -2.27 15.38 -6.95
C GLY A 51 -0.98 15.14 -7.75
N THR A 52 0.21 15.22 -7.14
CA THR A 52 1.49 14.97 -7.84
C THR A 52 1.87 13.48 -7.96
N GLY A 53 0.98 12.58 -7.61
CA GLY A 53 1.18 11.12 -7.77
C GLY A 53 2.11 10.49 -6.73
N LYS A 54 2.35 11.12 -5.56
CA LYS A 54 3.25 10.57 -4.52
C LYS A 54 2.87 9.17 -4.06
N THR A 55 1.61 8.99 -3.68
CA THR A 55 1.09 7.70 -3.22
C THR A 55 1.13 6.64 -4.33
N PHE A 56 0.80 7.04 -5.57
CA PHE A 56 0.90 6.19 -6.75
C PHE A 56 2.34 5.69 -6.96
N LEU A 57 3.29 6.62 -6.93
CA LEU A 57 4.71 6.33 -7.10
C LEU A 57 5.24 5.42 -5.98
N ALA A 58 4.86 5.70 -4.73
CA ALA A 58 5.24 4.90 -3.59
C ALA A 58 4.76 3.44 -3.71
N MET A 59 3.49 3.26 -4.11
CA MET A 59 2.91 1.93 -4.33
C MET A 59 3.58 1.21 -5.50
N TYR A 60 3.81 1.91 -6.61
CA TYR A 60 4.49 1.32 -7.76
C TYR A 60 5.88 0.80 -7.39
N LEU A 61 6.72 1.62 -6.75
CA LEU A 61 8.06 1.25 -6.34
C LEU A 61 8.05 0.06 -5.36
N ALA A 62 7.11 0.05 -4.43
CA ALA A 62 6.96 -1.04 -3.48
C ALA A 62 6.57 -2.37 -4.18
N PHE A 63 5.66 -2.31 -5.15
CA PHE A 63 5.30 -3.49 -5.95
C PHE A 63 6.45 -3.94 -6.84
N GLU A 64 7.14 -3.02 -7.53
CA GLU A 64 8.33 -3.32 -8.34
C GLU A 64 9.38 -4.09 -7.51
N GLU A 65 9.63 -3.65 -6.29
CA GLU A 65 10.63 -4.26 -5.41
C GLU A 65 10.23 -5.68 -4.96
N ILE A 66 9.00 -5.84 -4.44
CA ILE A 66 8.52 -7.15 -3.99
C ILE A 66 8.46 -8.15 -5.15
N MET A 67 7.93 -7.72 -6.29
CA MET A 67 7.73 -8.61 -7.43
C MET A 67 9.03 -8.93 -8.16
N SER A 68 10.06 -8.07 -8.04
CA SER A 68 11.41 -8.35 -8.54
C SER A 68 12.12 -9.45 -7.76
N GLY A 69 11.68 -9.76 -6.55
CA GLY A 69 12.31 -10.73 -5.65
C GLY A 69 13.72 -10.32 -5.17
N LYS A 70 14.11 -9.06 -5.35
CA LYS A 70 15.45 -8.58 -4.96
C LYS A 70 15.56 -8.31 -3.47
N SER A 71 14.46 -7.97 -2.82
CA SER A 71 14.43 -7.71 -1.39
C SER A 71 13.88 -8.90 -0.61
N LYS A 72 14.10 -8.88 0.73
CA LYS A 72 13.47 -9.84 1.64
C LYS A 72 12.01 -9.49 1.96
N ALA A 73 11.53 -8.34 1.47
CA ALA A 73 10.17 -7.91 1.75
C ALA A 73 9.16 -8.78 0.98
N GLU A 74 8.20 -9.30 1.72
CA GLU A 74 7.16 -10.19 1.19
C GLU A 74 5.80 -9.49 1.08
N LYS A 75 5.64 -8.35 1.79
CA LYS A 75 4.37 -7.61 1.83
C LYS A 75 4.56 -6.10 1.87
N ILE A 76 3.53 -5.40 1.42
CA ILE A 76 3.39 -3.95 1.57
C ILE A 76 2.43 -3.66 2.73
N VAL A 77 2.82 -2.77 3.62
CA VAL A 77 1.97 -2.28 4.69
C VAL A 77 1.73 -0.79 4.49
N ILE A 78 0.49 -0.42 4.24
CA ILE A 78 0.08 0.97 4.11
C ILE A 78 -0.40 1.44 5.47
N VAL A 79 0.23 2.49 5.99
CA VAL A 79 -0.14 3.13 7.25
C VAL A 79 -0.67 4.52 6.95
N ARG A 80 -1.89 4.80 7.38
CA ARG A 80 -2.50 6.13 7.21
C ARG A 80 -3.03 6.66 8.53
N SER A 81 -2.81 7.97 8.75
CA SER A 81 -3.44 8.66 9.87
C SER A 81 -4.90 8.93 9.55
N ILE A 82 -5.79 8.34 10.34
CA ILE A 82 -7.22 8.68 10.30
C ILE A 82 -7.45 9.70 11.41
N VAL A 83 -7.43 10.98 11.05
CA VAL A 83 -7.89 12.03 11.94
C VAL A 83 -9.42 12.12 11.78
N PRO A 84 -10.20 11.93 12.85
CA PRO A 84 -11.63 12.20 12.78
C PRO A 84 -11.79 13.69 12.45
N THR A 85 -12.16 14.01 11.22
CA THR A 85 -12.51 15.38 10.85
C THR A 85 -13.78 15.73 11.60
N ARG A 86 -13.67 16.69 12.54
CA ARG A 86 -14.81 17.20 13.33
C ARG A 86 -15.92 17.81 12.46
N ASP A 87 -15.62 18.04 11.18
CA ASP A 87 -16.52 18.71 10.22
C ASP A 87 -17.41 17.76 9.41
N ILE A 88 -17.16 16.47 9.43
CA ILE A 88 -18.10 15.50 8.89
C ILE A 88 -18.98 15.07 10.06
N GLY A 89 -20.10 15.78 10.23
CA GLY A 89 -21.11 15.43 11.20
C GLY A 89 -21.37 13.93 11.21
N PHE A 90 -21.89 13.42 12.31
CA PHE A 90 -22.26 12.03 12.53
C PHE A 90 -22.86 11.41 11.25
N LEU A 91 -21.98 10.90 10.35
CA LEU A 91 -22.42 10.01 9.29
C LEU A 91 -22.77 8.70 9.98
N PRO A 92 -24.06 8.29 9.98
CA PRO A 92 -24.44 6.99 10.43
C PRO A 92 -23.82 5.98 9.44
N GLY A 93 -22.87 5.22 9.89
CA GLY A 93 -22.21 4.18 9.10
C GLY A 93 -21.34 3.37 10.02
N ASP A 94 -21.34 2.08 9.81
CA ASP A 94 -20.54 1.12 10.54
C ASP A 94 -19.04 1.43 10.32
N ARG A 95 -18.18 1.05 11.25
CA ARG A 95 -16.73 1.28 11.23
C ARG A 95 -16.10 0.81 9.91
N ALA A 96 -16.63 -0.27 9.33
CA ALA A 96 -16.23 -0.83 8.06
C ALA A 96 -16.51 0.10 6.86
N GLU A 97 -17.62 0.84 6.86
CA GLU A 97 -17.94 1.80 5.80
C GLU A 97 -17.01 3.02 5.81
N LYS A 98 -16.60 3.47 7.00
CA LYS A 98 -15.62 4.56 7.14
C LYS A 98 -14.24 4.13 6.68
N GLU A 99 -13.81 2.92 6.99
CA GLU A 99 -12.54 2.37 6.52
C GLU A 99 -12.52 2.21 5.00
N SER A 100 -13.62 1.84 4.37
CA SER A 100 -13.72 1.69 2.91
C SER A 100 -13.43 2.98 2.15
N THR A 101 -13.85 4.12 2.67
CA THR A 101 -13.60 5.44 2.06
C THR A 101 -12.09 5.77 2.01
N TYR A 102 -11.35 5.38 3.05
CA TYR A 102 -9.90 5.60 3.10
C TYR A 102 -9.13 4.60 2.23
N LEU A 103 -9.70 3.43 1.95
CA LEU A 103 -9.09 2.39 1.12
C LEU A 103 -9.24 2.66 -0.38
N TYR A 104 -10.29 3.39 -0.78
CA TYR A 104 -10.64 3.60 -2.19
C TYR A 104 -9.46 4.09 -3.07
N PRO A 105 -8.65 5.08 -2.66
CA PRO A 105 -7.51 5.52 -3.47
C PRO A 105 -6.51 4.39 -3.75
N TYR A 106 -6.24 3.54 -2.77
CA TYR A 106 -5.28 2.43 -2.92
C TYR A 106 -5.83 1.31 -3.79
N ILE A 107 -7.14 1.02 -3.67
CA ILE A 107 -7.85 0.08 -4.55
C ILE A 107 -7.76 0.55 -6.01
N ALA A 108 -8.03 1.83 -6.26
CA ALA A 108 -7.95 2.42 -7.60
C ALA A 108 -6.52 2.34 -8.17
N ILE A 109 -5.50 2.66 -7.35
CA ILE A 109 -4.10 2.54 -7.77
C ILE A 109 -3.74 1.09 -8.10
N CYS A 110 -4.14 0.13 -7.27
CA CYS A 110 -3.89 -1.29 -7.58
C CYS A 110 -4.57 -1.72 -8.88
N ALA A 111 -5.83 -1.32 -9.09
CA ALA A 111 -6.54 -1.62 -10.32
C ALA A 111 -5.84 -1.05 -11.56
N GLU A 112 -5.31 0.16 -11.46
CA GLU A 112 -4.57 0.81 -12.54
C GLU A 112 -3.23 0.13 -12.80
N LEU A 113 -2.44 -0.16 -11.76
CA LEU A 113 -1.12 -0.75 -11.85
C LEU A 113 -1.13 -2.17 -12.43
N PHE A 114 -2.15 -2.96 -12.07
CA PHE A 114 -2.26 -4.35 -12.52
C PHE A 114 -3.24 -4.54 -13.69
N GLY A 115 -3.98 -3.49 -14.08
CA GLY A 115 -5.02 -3.59 -15.09
C GLY A 115 -6.16 -4.53 -14.70
N ASP A 116 -6.38 -4.74 -13.40
CA ASP A 116 -7.36 -5.69 -12.85
C ASP A 116 -8.14 -5.02 -11.71
N PRO A 117 -9.46 -4.80 -11.87
CA PRO A 117 -10.29 -4.18 -10.84
C PRO A 117 -10.29 -4.93 -9.50
N MET A 118 -9.97 -6.22 -9.51
CA MET A 118 -9.92 -7.09 -8.33
C MET A 118 -8.49 -7.25 -7.77
N ALA A 119 -7.52 -6.47 -8.25
CA ALA A 119 -6.11 -6.59 -7.84
C ALA A 119 -5.93 -6.45 -6.33
N TRP A 120 -6.55 -5.45 -5.72
CA TRP A 120 -6.49 -5.22 -4.27
C TRP A 120 -6.95 -6.45 -3.48
N GLN A 121 -8.13 -6.99 -3.79
CA GLN A 121 -8.70 -8.14 -3.09
C GLN A 121 -7.82 -9.38 -3.22
N LYS A 122 -7.24 -9.59 -4.41
CA LYS A 122 -6.30 -10.68 -4.66
C LYS A 122 -5.01 -10.53 -3.85
N LEU A 123 -4.47 -9.31 -3.74
CA LEU A 123 -3.28 -9.01 -2.95
C LEU A 123 -3.52 -9.18 -1.44
N VAL A 124 -4.67 -8.73 -0.94
CA VAL A 124 -5.09 -8.92 0.46
C VAL A 124 -5.27 -10.41 0.79
N ALA A 125 -5.96 -11.16 -0.07
CA ALA A 125 -6.16 -12.60 0.12
C ALA A 125 -4.83 -13.38 0.21
N LYS A 126 -3.76 -12.88 -0.44
CA LYS A 126 -2.41 -13.43 -0.38
C LYS A 126 -1.53 -12.87 0.71
N LYS A 127 -2.07 -11.95 1.51
CA LYS A 127 -1.31 -11.24 2.55
C LYS A 127 -0.11 -10.45 2.00
N GLN A 128 -0.17 -10.04 0.71
CA GLN A 128 0.87 -9.24 0.06
C GLN A 128 0.66 -7.74 0.26
N ILE A 129 -0.55 -7.33 0.65
CA ILE A 129 -0.85 -5.95 1.03
C ILE A 129 -1.71 -5.93 2.29
N GLU A 130 -1.42 -4.96 3.16
CA GLU A 130 -2.14 -4.74 4.41
C GLU A 130 -2.35 -3.24 4.62
N PHE A 131 -3.50 -2.85 5.12
CA PHE A 131 -3.81 -1.47 5.48
C PHE A 131 -3.98 -1.35 6.98
N LEU A 132 -3.25 -0.42 7.59
CA LEU A 132 -3.31 -0.16 9.02
C LEU A 132 -3.52 1.34 9.27
N THR A 133 -4.24 1.65 10.31
CA THR A 133 -4.29 3.02 10.81
C THR A 133 -3.19 3.26 11.84
N THR A 134 -2.76 4.50 12.01
CA THR A 134 -1.72 4.86 13.00
C THR A 134 -2.04 4.37 14.41
N SER A 135 -3.32 4.28 14.77
CA SER A 135 -3.77 3.78 16.07
C SER A 135 -3.45 2.30 16.30
N PHE A 136 -3.38 1.50 15.24
CA PHE A 136 -3.11 0.06 15.33
C PHE A 136 -1.64 -0.30 15.17
N VAL A 137 -0.81 0.64 14.74
CA VAL A 137 0.64 0.39 14.51
C VAL A 137 1.44 0.39 15.81
N ARG A 138 0.90 0.93 16.90
CA ARG A 138 1.58 0.96 18.20
C ARG A 138 1.78 -0.45 18.74
N GLY A 139 3.05 -0.83 18.98
CA GLY A 139 3.41 -2.13 19.55
C GLY A 139 3.52 -3.29 18.55
N ILE A 140 3.29 -3.04 17.25
CA ILE A 140 3.47 -4.05 16.20
C ILE A 140 4.88 -3.95 15.62
N THR A 141 5.51 -5.11 15.41
CA THR A 141 6.78 -5.20 14.68
C THR A 141 6.46 -5.62 13.23
N LEU A 142 6.78 -4.77 12.28
CA LEU A 142 6.61 -5.04 10.86
C LEU A 142 7.92 -5.63 10.31
N ARG A 143 7.97 -6.95 10.16
CA ARG A 143 9.13 -7.64 9.57
C ARG A 143 8.90 -7.94 8.10
N ASP A 144 9.97 -8.00 7.33
CA ASP A 144 9.97 -8.41 5.92
C ASP A 144 8.89 -7.68 5.10
N SER A 145 8.79 -6.36 5.32
CA SER A 145 7.75 -5.54 4.71
C SER A 145 8.28 -4.20 4.22
N ILE A 146 7.66 -3.69 3.16
CA ILE A 146 7.80 -2.30 2.72
C ILE A 146 6.64 -1.53 3.34
N VAL A 147 6.96 -0.49 4.11
CA VAL A 147 5.95 0.32 4.79
C VAL A 147 5.76 1.63 4.03
N ILE A 148 4.54 1.89 3.61
CA ILE A 148 4.13 3.16 3.01
C ILE A 148 3.34 3.93 4.05
N ILE A 149 3.88 5.08 4.47
CA ILE A 149 3.21 5.95 5.44
C ILE A 149 2.62 7.13 4.68
N ASP A 150 1.31 7.16 4.56
CA ASP A 150 0.59 8.15 3.76
C ASP A 150 -0.13 9.19 4.62
N GLU A 151 -0.17 10.43 4.13
CA GLU A 151 -0.84 11.58 4.78
C GLU A 151 -0.34 11.92 6.19
N MET A 152 0.96 11.77 6.44
CA MET A 152 1.53 12.29 7.69
C MET A 152 1.53 13.81 7.70
N ARG A 153 0.84 14.39 8.69
CA ARG A 153 0.66 15.85 8.81
C ARG A 153 1.52 16.49 9.88
N SER A 154 2.18 15.75 10.76
CA SER A 154 2.94 16.33 11.86
C SER A 154 4.25 15.60 12.15
N GLU A 155 5.24 16.36 12.59
CA GLU A 155 6.57 15.90 12.99
C GLU A 155 6.53 14.93 14.17
N GLU A 156 5.48 14.98 15.02
CA GLU A 156 5.35 14.19 16.25
C GLU A 156 5.22 12.68 16.00
N HIS A 157 4.66 12.26 14.85
CA HIS A 157 4.48 10.83 14.56
C HIS A 157 5.64 10.21 13.78
N THR A 158 6.52 11.03 13.18
CA THR A 158 7.60 10.55 12.32
C THR A 158 8.71 9.88 13.13
N SER A 159 9.07 10.46 14.26
CA SER A 159 10.18 9.97 15.10
C SER A 159 9.85 8.67 15.84
N GLU A 160 8.59 8.48 16.27
CA GLU A 160 8.17 7.23 16.93
C GLU A 160 8.12 6.04 15.96
N LEU A 161 7.73 6.28 14.70
CA LEU A 161 7.66 5.24 13.70
C LEU A 161 9.05 4.81 13.21
N GLN A 162 10.00 5.72 13.09
CA GLN A 162 11.35 5.41 12.61
C GLN A 162 12.16 4.55 13.59
N SER A 163 11.98 4.72 14.91
CA SER A 163 12.82 4.07 15.92
C SER A 163 12.43 2.62 16.23
N ARG A 164 11.25 2.17 15.85
CA ARG A 164 10.67 0.89 16.30
C ARG A 164 10.53 -0.20 15.23
N PHE A 165 10.76 0.12 13.97
CA PHE A 165 10.52 -0.84 12.90
C PHE A 165 11.81 -1.46 12.38
N GLY A 166 11.95 -2.78 12.49
CA GLY A 166 12.89 -3.59 11.69
C GLY A 166 12.40 -3.67 10.23
N ILE A 167 12.19 -2.49 9.62
CA ILE A 167 11.58 -2.32 8.30
C ILE A 167 12.67 -2.49 7.24
N SER A 168 12.42 -3.30 6.22
CA SER A 168 13.32 -3.41 5.08
C SER A 168 13.40 -2.07 4.31
N TYR A 169 12.25 -1.42 4.09
CA TYR A 169 12.14 -0.10 3.44
C TYR A 169 10.92 0.66 3.95
N ALA A 170 11.03 1.98 4.01
CA ALA A 170 9.92 2.87 4.29
C ALA A 170 9.80 3.96 3.23
N VAL A 171 8.60 4.25 2.77
CA VAL A 171 8.27 5.36 1.89
C VAL A 171 7.29 6.26 2.62
N PHE A 172 7.67 7.49 2.85
CA PHE A 172 6.86 8.51 3.51
C PHE A 172 6.26 9.43 2.45
N CYS A 173 4.93 9.54 2.41
CA CYS A 173 4.23 10.50 1.58
C CYS A 173 3.73 11.65 2.46
N LEU A 174 4.39 12.79 2.38
CA LEU A 174 4.05 14.00 3.12
C LEU A 174 3.16 14.92 2.26
N LYS A 175 2.19 15.55 2.89
CA LYS A 175 1.43 16.67 2.32
C LYS A 175 1.96 17.98 2.82
#